data_5537c73954efce289962266411e31259
#
_entry.id   5537c73954efce289962266411e31259
#
_cell.length_a   1.000
_cell.length_b   1.000
_cell.length_c   1.000
_cell.angle_alpha   90.00
_cell.angle_beta   90.00
_cell.angle_gamma   90.00
#
_symmetry.space_group_name_H-M   'P 1'
#
loop_
_entity.id
_entity.type
_entity.pdbx_description
1 polymer ?
#
loop_
_entity_poly.entity_id
_entity_poly.type
_entity_poly.pdbx_seq_one_letter_code
_entity_poly.pdbx_strand_id
1 'polypeptide(L)'
;ASELKVPSMKFNWRGEPLLNPFLPEMIDYAKQKGVLETIINTNATKLKGDMAEKIIKSGLDLLIYSFDGGTKKSYEKMRPGRFKKNNFEDIYENIKKFSILKKKINSSFPRTKIQMILTDDTFNEQKEYYSLFKDIVDDVSVKQYTERGGKISDVGEEYIKKTCPHNDAVKKVLETQKIDPNSEVMKDSNGNIFVSKGRLPCEQPYQRLLITYDGRVSMCCYDW
;
A
#
# COMPACT_ATOMS: atom_id res chain seq x y z
N ALA A 1 6.19 3.42 22.88
CA ALA A 1 6.65 2.31 22.03
C ALA A 1 7.87 1.61 22.62
N SER A 2 8.89 2.38 23.02
CA SER A 2 10.13 1.84 23.60
C SER A 2 9.88 1.04 24.89
N GLU A 3 9.13 1.56 25.84
CA GLU A 3 8.78 0.87 27.09
C GLU A 3 7.99 -0.42 26.84
N LEU A 4 7.14 -0.43 25.81
CA LEU A 4 6.35 -1.57 25.40
C LEU A 4 7.10 -2.52 24.45
N LYS A 5 8.37 -2.24 24.13
CA LYS A 5 9.20 -3.02 23.20
C LYS A 5 8.51 -3.33 21.88
N VAL A 6 7.83 -2.32 21.30
CA VAL A 6 7.14 -2.47 20.01
C VAL A 6 8.17 -2.77 18.92
N PRO A 7 8.10 -3.94 18.26
CA PRO A 7 9.17 -4.38 17.35
C PRO A 7 9.14 -3.65 16.00
N SER A 8 7.98 -3.26 15.50
CA SER A 8 7.81 -2.63 14.20
C SER A 8 6.89 -1.42 14.28
N MET A 9 7.24 -0.35 13.58
CA MET A 9 6.45 0.88 13.51
C MET A 9 6.26 1.33 12.06
N LYS A 10 4.99 1.47 11.66
CA LYS A 10 4.63 2.01 10.38
C LYS A 10 4.13 3.45 10.55
N PHE A 11 4.83 4.41 9.94
CA PHE A 11 4.58 5.85 10.09
C PHE A 11 3.47 6.39 9.18
N ASN A 12 2.61 5.52 8.71
CA ASN A 12 1.41 5.94 8.00
C ASN A 12 0.30 4.93 8.17
N TRP A 13 -0.89 5.44 8.27
CA TRP A 13 -2.13 4.69 8.15
C TRP A 13 -2.98 5.26 7.03
N ARG A 14 -3.17 6.58 7.03
CA ARG A 14 -3.91 7.35 6.02
C ARG A 14 -3.08 8.56 5.61
N GLY A 15 -3.36 9.08 4.42
CA GLY A 15 -2.64 10.23 3.90
C GLY A 15 -1.25 9.90 3.36
N GLU A 16 -0.49 10.94 3.12
CA GLU A 16 0.87 10.88 2.58
C GLU A 16 1.89 11.26 3.68
N PRO A 17 2.72 10.32 4.13
CA PRO A 17 3.64 10.58 5.25
C PRO A 17 4.69 11.65 4.94
N LEU A 18 5.16 11.76 3.69
CA LEU A 18 6.16 12.74 3.27
C LEU A 18 5.66 14.20 3.23
N LEU A 19 4.38 14.43 3.57
CA LEU A 19 3.87 15.77 3.83
C LEU A 19 4.27 16.29 5.22
N ASN A 20 4.64 15.38 6.13
CA ASN A 20 5.18 15.77 7.42
C ASN A 20 6.68 16.05 7.29
N PRO A 21 7.15 17.31 7.46
CA PRO A 21 8.56 17.64 7.31
C PRO A 21 9.44 17.01 8.39
N PHE A 22 8.88 16.61 9.52
CA PHE A 22 9.59 15.99 10.65
C PHE A 22 9.62 14.47 10.59
N LEU A 23 9.13 13.86 9.50
CA LEU A 23 9.08 12.41 9.37
C LEU A 23 10.47 11.76 9.51
N PRO A 24 11.54 12.27 8.89
CA PRO A 24 12.89 11.69 9.04
C PRO A 24 13.35 11.67 10.50
N GLU A 25 13.12 12.76 11.23
CA GLU A 25 13.46 12.89 12.65
C GLU A 25 12.63 11.94 13.53
N MET A 26 11.36 11.71 13.18
CA MET A 26 10.50 10.75 13.88
C MET A 26 11.00 9.31 13.68
N ILE A 27 11.46 8.97 12.49
CA ILE A 27 12.03 7.65 12.17
C ILE A 27 13.33 7.45 12.95
N ASP A 28 14.24 8.40 12.88
CA ASP A 28 15.52 8.36 13.60
C ASP A 28 15.28 8.21 15.12
N TYR A 29 14.39 8.99 15.68
CA TYR A 29 14.02 8.88 17.09
C TYR A 29 13.48 7.49 17.45
N ALA A 30 12.64 6.90 16.61
CA ALA A 30 12.12 5.55 16.83
C ALA A 30 13.24 4.51 16.83
N LYS A 31 14.20 4.63 15.90
CA LYS A 31 15.38 3.75 15.83
C LYS A 31 16.26 3.91 17.08
N GLN A 32 16.52 5.12 17.53
CA GLN A 32 17.26 5.39 18.77
C GLN A 32 16.57 4.81 20.00
N LYS A 33 15.25 4.72 19.98
CA LYS A 33 14.43 4.10 21.05
C LYS A 33 14.27 2.58 20.91
N GLY A 34 14.98 1.95 20.00
CA GLY A 34 15.06 0.49 19.87
C GLY A 34 13.94 -0.15 19.07
N VAL A 35 13.19 0.60 18.25
CA VAL A 35 12.27 0.03 17.27
C VAL A 35 13.09 -0.70 16.21
N LEU A 36 12.84 -2.01 16.04
CA LEU A 36 13.64 -2.87 15.16
C LEU A 36 13.36 -2.57 13.69
N GLU A 37 12.09 -2.35 13.34
CA GLU A 37 11.67 -2.11 11.98
C GLU A 37 10.82 -0.86 11.86
N THR A 38 11.17 0.00 10.91
CA THR A 38 10.44 1.22 10.56
C THR A 38 9.99 1.16 9.10
N ILE A 39 8.71 1.48 8.85
CA ILE A 39 8.10 1.32 7.53
C ILE A 39 7.34 2.59 7.15
N ILE A 40 7.40 3.00 5.89
CA ILE A 40 6.50 3.98 5.30
C ILE A 40 5.93 3.49 3.97
N ASN A 41 4.68 3.87 3.66
CA ASN A 41 4.15 3.82 2.30
C ASN A 41 4.00 5.26 1.80
N THR A 42 4.40 5.51 0.56
CA THR A 42 4.35 6.84 -0.05
C THR A 42 3.88 6.80 -1.50
N ASN A 43 3.24 7.87 -1.93
CA ASN A 43 2.95 8.12 -3.35
C ASN A 43 4.15 8.74 -4.09
N ALA A 44 5.28 8.94 -3.42
CA ALA A 44 6.54 9.48 -3.92
C ALA A 44 6.49 10.93 -4.48
N THR A 45 5.38 11.66 -4.35
CA THR A 45 5.26 13.03 -4.87
C THR A 45 6.23 14.01 -4.19
N LYS A 46 6.56 13.76 -2.92
CA LYS A 46 7.47 14.58 -2.10
C LYS A 46 8.85 13.94 -1.89
N LEU A 47 9.11 12.78 -2.50
CA LEU A 47 10.39 12.07 -2.37
C LEU A 47 11.44 12.65 -3.31
N LYS A 48 11.87 13.87 -3.03
CA LYS A 48 12.86 14.61 -3.85
C LYS A 48 13.66 15.62 -3.01
N GLY A 49 14.78 16.06 -3.55
CA GLY A 49 15.65 17.02 -2.87
C GLY A 49 16.09 16.55 -1.48
N ASP A 50 16.14 17.46 -0.54
CA ASP A 50 16.59 17.21 0.85
C ASP A 50 15.75 16.13 1.56
N MET A 51 14.46 16.04 1.26
CA MET A 51 13.60 15.02 1.85
C MET A 51 14.07 13.60 1.48
N ALA A 52 14.43 13.37 0.23
CA ALA A 52 14.95 12.07 -0.21
C ALA A 52 16.24 11.68 0.52
N GLU A 53 17.17 12.62 0.69
CA GLU A 53 18.41 12.39 1.40
C GLU A 53 18.19 12.16 2.90
N LYS A 54 17.33 12.95 3.53
CA LYS A 54 16.97 12.79 4.94
C LYS A 54 16.31 11.43 5.21
N ILE A 55 15.44 10.96 4.32
CA ILE A 55 14.82 9.63 4.44
C ILE A 55 15.86 8.51 4.35
N ILE A 56 16.85 8.61 3.45
CA ILE A 56 17.94 7.61 3.39
C ILE A 56 18.75 7.60 4.71
N LYS A 57 19.01 8.78 5.28
CA LYS A 57 19.83 8.94 6.50
C LYS A 57 19.07 8.68 7.80
N SER A 58 17.74 8.62 7.78
CA SER A 58 16.89 8.49 8.99
C SER A 58 16.90 7.12 9.66
N GLY A 59 17.52 6.11 9.02
CA GLY A 59 17.47 4.73 9.51
C GLY A 59 16.16 4.01 9.16
N LEU A 60 15.40 4.51 8.18
CA LEU A 60 14.24 3.82 7.66
C LEU A 60 14.61 2.44 7.11
N ASP A 61 13.88 1.39 7.51
CA ASP A 61 14.15 0.03 7.06
C ASP A 61 13.45 -0.29 5.73
N LEU A 62 12.18 0.12 5.58
CA LEU A 62 11.38 -0.22 4.40
C LEU A 62 10.58 0.98 3.87
N LEU A 63 10.81 1.30 2.62
CA LEU A 63 10.06 2.29 1.85
C LEU A 63 9.20 1.58 0.80
N ILE A 64 7.89 1.76 0.87
CA ILE A 64 6.94 1.14 -0.05
C ILE A 64 6.33 2.22 -0.93
N TYR A 65 6.58 2.14 -2.22
CA TYR A 65 5.93 3.00 -3.20
C TYR A 65 4.55 2.48 -3.55
N SER A 66 3.57 3.36 -3.51
CA SER A 66 2.23 3.09 -4.01
C SER A 66 2.09 3.66 -5.42
N PHE A 67 2.23 2.80 -6.43
CA PHE A 67 2.24 3.20 -7.84
C PHE A 67 1.35 2.24 -8.65
N ASP A 68 0.15 2.69 -8.98
CA ASP A 68 -0.88 1.84 -9.58
C ASP A 68 -1.01 2.09 -11.09
N GLY A 69 -0.26 1.33 -11.87
CA GLY A 69 -0.31 1.32 -13.33
C GLY A 69 1.03 0.92 -13.95
N GLY A 70 1.01 0.11 -14.99
CA GLY A 70 2.16 -0.23 -15.83
C GLY A 70 2.34 0.75 -16.98
N THR A 71 1.33 1.58 -17.24
CA THR A 71 1.32 2.61 -18.27
C THR A 71 0.93 3.97 -17.70
N LYS A 72 1.30 5.04 -18.42
CA LYS A 72 0.89 6.39 -18.07
C LYS A 72 -0.63 6.52 -17.94
N LYS A 73 -1.35 5.94 -18.90
CA LYS A 73 -2.82 6.01 -18.96
C LYS A 73 -3.49 5.41 -17.73
N SER A 74 -3.08 4.22 -17.34
CA SER A 74 -3.64 3.54 -16.17
C SER A 74 -3.23 4.22 -14.88
N TYR A 75 -1.96 4.62 -14.74
CA TYR A 75 -1.48 5.33 -13.57
C TYR A 75 -2.23 6.64 -13.33
N GLU A 76 -2.34 7.50 -14.33
CA GLU A 76 -3.00 8.80 -14.19
C GLU A 76 -4.51 8.67 -13.98
N LYS A 77 -5.13 7.59 -14.50
CA LYS A 77 -6.52 7.25 -14.20
C LYS A 77 -6.72 6.81 -12.74
N MET A 78 -5.84 5.94 -12.25
CA MET A 78 -5.93 5.38 -10.90
C MET A 78 -5.50 6.39 -9.82
N ARG A 79 -4.54 7.26 -10.15
CA ARG A 79 -3.94 8.22 -9.22
C ARG A 79 -3.92 9.64 -9.77
N PRO A 80 -5.07 10.23 -10.08
CA PRO A 80 -5.12 11.56 -10.69
C PRO A 80 -4.53 12.66 -9.78
N GLY A 81 -4.40 12.37 -8.47
CA GLY A 81 -3.94 13.33 -7.49
C GLY A 81 -4.91 14.47 -7.24
N ARG A 82 -4.57 15.32 -6.27
CA ARG A 82 -5.36 16.52 -6.01
C ARG A 82 -5.28 17.46 -7.21
N PHE A 83 -6.42 17.92 -7.70
CA PHE A 83 -6.56 18.79 -8.88
C PHE A 83 -6.09 18.14 -10.21
N LYS A 84 -6.08 16.82 -10.30
CA LYS A 84 -5.64 16.08 -11.49
C LYS A 84 -4.22 16.49 -11.96
N LYS A 85 -3.32 16.79 -11.02
CA LYS A 85 -1.95 17.27 -11.30
C LYS A 85 -0.89 16.19 -11.08
N ASN A 86 -1.27 14.96 -10.78
CA ASN A 86 -0.33 13.87 -10.64
C ASN A 86 -0.01 13.33 -12.02
N ASN A 87 1.26 13.23 -12.37
CA ASN A 87 1.66 12.64 -13.63
C ASN A 87 2.64 11.48 -13.43
N PHE A 88 2.60 10.56 -14.34
CA PHE A 88 3.40 9.35 -14.32
C PHE A 88 4.91 9.65 -14.34
N GLU A 89 5.34 10.53 -15.23
CA GLU A 89 6.75 10.81 -15.46
C GLU A 89 7.42 11.40 -14.20
N ASP A 90 6.78 12.36 -13.55
CA ASP A 90 7.34 13.01 -12.36
C ASP A 90 7.54 12.02 -11.23
N ILE A 91 6.57 11.12 -11.02
CA ILE A 91 6.65 10.14 -9.95
C ILE A 91 7.67 9.05 -10.27
N TYR A 92 7.67 8.57 -11.50
CA TYR A 92 8.69 7.63 -11.98
C TYR A 92 10.11 8.18 -11.81
N GLU A 93 10.33 9.44 -12.22
CA GLU A 93 11.62 10.10 -12.06
C GLU A 93 12.01 10.33 -10.59
N ASN A 94 11.06 10.63 -9.69
CA ASN A 94 11.35 10.74 -8.26
C ASN A 94 11.85 9.39 -7.71
N ILE A 95 11.21 8.27 -8.07
CA ILE A 95 11.60 6.93 -7.63
C ILE A 95 12.99 6.57 -8.18
N LYS A 96 13.23 6.83 -9.47
CA LYS A 96 14.51 6.58 -10.12
C LYS A 96 15.65 7.40 -9.50
N LYS A 97 15.43 8.70 -9.27
CA LYS A 97 16.41 9.58 -8.62
C LYS A 97 16.71 9.15 -7.20
N PHE A 98 15.70 8.67 -6.45
CA PHE A 98 15.91 8.12 -5.12
C PHE A 98 16.82 6.88 -5.14
N SER A 99 16.62 5.96 -6.09
CA SER A 99 17.49 4.80 -6.27
C SER A 99 18.93 5.19 -6.59
N ILE A 100 19.12 6.17 -7.48
CA ILE A 100 20.45 6.70 -7.83
C ILE A 100 21.10 7.36 -6.60
N LEU A 101 20.36 8.16 -5.86
CA LEU A 101 20.86 8.82 -4.64
C LEU A 101 21.26 7.80 -3.57
N LYS A 102 20.43 6.76 -3.35
CA LYS A 102 20.74 5.67 -2.43
C LYS A 102 22.06 4.97 -2.79
N LYS A 103 22.26 4.68 -4.08
CA LYS A 103 23.52 4.11 -4.58
C LYS A 103 24.70 5.06 -4.39
N LYS A 104 24.52 6.36 -4.67
CA LYS A 104 25.56 7.38 -4.50
C LYS A 104 26.02 7.52 -3.05
N ILE A 105 25.08 7.41 -2.09
CA ILE A 105 25.36 7.46 -0.65
C ILE A 105 25.92 6.11 -0.14
N ASN A 106 25.96 5.08 -0.99
CA ASN A 106 26.34 3.71 -0.65
C ASN A 106 25.51 3.13 0.50
N SER A 107 24.19 3.40 0.49
CA SER A 107 23.26 2.89 1.51
C SER A 107 22.51 1.66 1.04
N SER A 108 22.47 0.61 1.86
CA SER A 108 21.62 -0.57 1.64
C SER A 108 20.17 -0.32 2.07
N PHE A 109 19.94 0.69 2.90
CA PHE A 109 18.62 1.05 3.43
C PHE A 109 18.19 2.46 2.98
N PRO A 110 16.88 2.71 2.95
CA PRO A 110 15.81 1.74 3.15
C PRO A 110 15.75 0.70 2.02
N ARG A 111 15.34 -0.54 2.34
CA ARG A 111 14.88 -1.45 1.31
C ARG A 111 13.68 -0.83 0.62
N THR A 112 13.61 -0.95 -0.69
CA THR A 112 12.56 -0.33 -1.49
C THR A 112 11.64 -1.37 -2.11
N LYS A 113 10.35 -1.19 -1.94
CA LYS A 113 9.31 -2.03 -2.52
C LYS A 113 8.33 -1.19 -3.30
N ILE A 114 7.91 -1.63 -4.48
CA ILE A 114 6.84 -0.98 -5.22
C ILE A 114 5.64 -1.89 -5.32
N GLN A 115 4.45 -1.32 -5.16
CA GLN A 115 3.19 -2.08 -5.16
C GLN A 115 2.18 -1.46 -6.11
N MET A 116 1.59 -2.31 -6.94
CA MET A 116 0.45 -2.01 -7.79
C MET A 116 -0.78 -2.79 -7.31
N ILE A 117 -1.93 -2.15 -7.31
CA ILE A 117 -3.21 -2.82 -7.08
C ILE A 117 -3.75 -3.33 -8.41
N LEU A 118 -4.09 -4.62 -8.46
CA LEU A 118 -4.73 -5.22 -9.64
C LEU A 118 -6.19 -4.81 -9.71
N THR A 119 -6.53 -4.21 -10.82
CA THR A 119 -7.88 -3.85 -11.24
C THR A 119 -8.05 -4.26 -12.70
N ASP A 120 -9.23 -4.11 -13.28
CA ASP A 120 -9.43 -4.37 -14.71
C ASP A 120 -8.50 -3.53 -15.60
N ASP A 121 -8.17 -2.32 -15.16
CA ASP A 121 -7.28 -1.43 -15.89
C ASP A 121 -5.80 -1.86 -15.82
N THR A 122 -5.38 -2.51 -14.73
CA THR A 122 -3.96 -2.81 -14.47
C THR A 122 -3.62 -4.30 -14.61
N PHE A 123 -4.63 -5.17 -14.70
CA PHE A 123 -4.44 -6.62 -14.71
C PHE A 123 -3.51 -7.09 -15.83
N ASN A 124 -3.65 -6.54 -17.01
CA ASN A 124 -2.86 -6.92 -18.17
C ASN A 124 -1.50 -6.19 -18.26
N GLU A 125 -1.23 -5.25 -17.35
CA GLU A 125 -0.02 -4.42 -17.35
C GLU A 125 1.08 -4.93 -16.41
N GLN A 126 0.95 -6.13 -15.86
CA GLN A 126 1.89 -6.66 -14.87
C GLN A 126 3.31 -6.82 -15.42
N LYS A 127 3.47 -7.22 -16.69
CA LYS A 127 4.78 -7.38 -17.33
C LYS A 127 5.46 -6.04 -17.56
N GLU A 128 4.72 -5.07 -18.04
CA GLU A 128 5.16 -3.69 -18.23
C GLU A 128 5.58 -3.07 -16.90
N TYR A 129 4.74 -3.22 -15.88
CA TYR A 129 5.02 -2.75 -14.53
C TYR A 129 6.32 -3.34 -13.96
N TYR A 130 6.48 -4.66 -14.05
CA TYR A 130 7.71 -5.32 -13.62
C TYR A 130 8.93 -4.80 -14.39
N SER A 131 8.82 -4.66 -15.71
CA SER A 131 9.91 -4.17 -16.57
C SER A 131 10.33 -2.74 -16.25
N LEU A 132 9.38 -1.88 -15.84
CA LEU A 132 9.67 -0.50 -15.45
C LEU A 132 10.52 -0.41 -14.18
N PHE A 133 10.31 -1.32 -13.21
CA PHE A 133 10.83 -1.13 -11.86
C PHE A 133 11.86 -2.16 -11.39
N LYS A 134 12.01 -3.31 -12.06
CA LYS A 134 12.90 -4.41 -11.64
C LYS A 134 14.36 -4.00 -11.36
N ASP A 135 14.86 -2.97 -12.06
CA ASP A 135 16.24 -2.50 -11.93
C ASP A 135 16.35 -1.23 -11.06
N ILE A 136 15.22 -0.73 -10.56
CA ILE A 136 15.11 0.53 -9.83
C ILE A 136 14.83 0.31 -8.33
N VAL A 137 14.05 -0.73 -8.00
CA VAL A 137 13.65 -1.06 -6.63
C VAL A 137 14.10 -2.45 -6.22
N ASP A 138 14.13 -2.74 -4.93
CA ASP A 138 14.56 -4.04 -4.41
C ASP A 138 13.46 -5.11 -4.55
N ASP A 139 12.18 -4.73 -4.57
CA ASP A 139 11.04 -5.67 -4.70
C ASP A 139 9.89 -5.04 -5.50
N VAL A 140 9.40 -5.77 -6.50
CA VAL A 140 8.24 -5.40 -7.31
C VAL A 140 7.09 -6.34 -6.99
N SER A 141 5.96 -5.82 -6.54
CA SER A 141 4.80 -6.63 -6.15
C SER A 141 3.49 -6.11 -6.70
N VAL A 142 2.57 -7.02 -6.87
CA VAL A 142 1.18 -6.73 -7.21
C VAL A 142 0.29 -7.22 -6.07
N LYS A 143 -0.79 -6.51 -5.80
CA LYS A 143 -1.78 -6.88 -4.78
C LYS A 143 -3.16 -6.89 -5.40
N GLN A 144 -3.95 -7.84 -4.98
CA GLN A 144 -5.38 -7.82 -5.30
C GLN A 144 -6.05 -6.63 -4.62
N TYR A 145 -7.02 -6.06 -5.30
CA TYR A 145 -7.87 -5.04 -4.70
C TYR A 145 -8.61 -5.65 -3.50
N THR A 146 -8.60 -4.92 -2.40
CA THR A 146 -9.38 -5.28 -1.22
C THR A 146 -10.20 -4.05 -0.84
N GLU A 147 -11.51 -4.19 -0.88
CA GLU A 147 -12.40 -3.16 -0.38
C GLU A 147 -12.21 -2.99 1.12
N ARG A 148 -11.92 -1.77 1.53
CA ARG A 148 -11.65 -1.44 2.94
C ARG A 148 -12.78 -0.64 3.55
N GLY A 149 -14.02 -1.08 3.37
CA GLY A 149 -15.19 -0.46 3.98
C GLY A 149 -15.06 1.07 4.17
N GLY A 150 -15.94 1.79 3.66
CA GLY A 150 -16.02 3.23 3.74
C GLY A 150 -17.05 3.64 2.71
N LYS A 151 -17.99 4.48 3.09
CA LYS A 151 -18.86 5.12 2.11
C LYS A 151 -18.00 6.05 1.27
N ILE A 152 -17.35 5.50 0.25
CA ILE A 152 -16.86 6.30 -0.87
C ILE A 152 -18.09 6.56 -1.71
N SER A 153 -18.90 7.52 -1.24
CA SER A 153 -20.18 7.89 -1.83
C SER A 153 -20.09 8.34 -3.29
N ASP A 154 -18.88 8.63 -3.78
CA ASP A 154 -18.64 9.25 -5.08
C ASP A 154 -17.86 8.38 -6.07
N VAL A 155 -17.33 7.23 -5.63
CA VAL A 155 -16.88 6.18 -6.54
C VAL A 155 -18.08 5.28 -6.72
N GLY A 156 -18.96 5.62 -7.66
CA GLY A 156 -20.26 5.02 -7.80
C GLY A 156 -20.19 3.50 -7.78
N GLU A 157 -21.28 2.87 -7.30
CA GLU A 157 -21.49 1.41 -7.31
C GLU A 157 -21.15 0.78 -8.67
N GLU A 158 -21.29 1.52 -9.74
CA GLU A 158 -20.95 1.15 -11.11
C GLU A 158 -19.45 0.99 -11.34
N TYR A 159 -18.61 1.79 -10.67
CA TYR A 159 -17.14 1.66 -10.72
C TYR A 159 -16.69 0.42 -9.94
N ILE A 160 -17.26 0.18 -8.77
CA ILE A 160 -16.97 -1.03 -7.96
C ILE A 160 -17.40 -2.30 -8.71
N LYS A 161 -18.56 -2.29 -9.36
CA LYS A 161 -19.04 -3.43 -10.17
C LYS A 161 -18.17 -3.67 -11.41
N LYS A 162 -17.61 -2.62 -12.02
CA LYS A 162 -16.76 -2.73 -13.22
C LYS A 162 -15.28 -3.03 -12.91
N THR A 163 -14.78 -2.65 -11.74
CA THR A 163 -13.34 -2.75 -11.40
C THR A 163 -12.99 -3.94 -10.50
N CYS A 164 -13.99 -4.64 -9.98
CA CYS A 164 -13.77 -5.86 -9.23
C CYS A 164 -14.11 -7.09 -10.08
N PRO A 165 -13.14 -7.75 -10.73
CA PRO A 165 -13.35 -9.04 -11.41
C PRO A 165 -13.60 -10.18 -10.42
N HIS A 166 -13.98 -9.85 -9.19
CA HIS A 166 -14.10 -10.79 -8.08
C HIS A 166 -15.09 -11.93 -8.35
N ASN A 167 -16.09 -11.72 -9.19
CA ASN A 167 -17.05 -12.80 -9.45
C ASN A 167 -16.45 -13.95 -10.27
N ASP A 168 -15.60 -13.68 -11.27
CA ASP A 168 -15.08 -14.75 -12.13
C ASP A 168 -13.76 -15.33 -11.61
N ALA A 169 -12.88 -14.51 -10.99
CA ALA A 169 -11.68 -15.01 -10.34
C ALA A 169 -12.01 -15.81 -9.07
N VAL A 170 -12.96 -15.35 -8.27
CA VAL A 170 -13.45 -16.09 -7.10
C VAL A 170 -14.17 -17.35 -7.54
N LYS A 171 -15.01 -17.32 -8.59
CA LYS A 171 -15.60 -18.54 -9.17
C LYS A 171 -14.54 -19.52 -9.63
N LYS A 172 -13.52 -19.08 -10.38
CA LYS A 172 -12.42 -19.95 -10.81
C LYS A 172 -11.63 -20.54 -9.65
N VAL A 173 -11.35 -19.75 -8.61
CA VAL A 173 -10.66 -20.22 -7.40
C VAL A 173 -11.55 -21.21 -6.63
N LEU A 174 -12.85 -20.94 -6.53
CA LEU A 174 -13.83 -21.85 -5.91
C LEU A 174 -14.04 -23.14 -6.72
N GLU A 175 -13.95 -23.07 -8.05
CA GLU A 175 -14.03 -24.23 -8.95
C GLU A 175 -12.74 -25.06 -8.98
N THR A 176 -11.57 -24.43 -8.79
CA THR A 176 -10.27 -25.12 -8.80
C THR A 176 -9.81 -25.61 -7.43
N GLN A 177 -10.25 -24.98 -6.34
CA GLN A 177 -10.08 -25.51 -4.99
C GLN A 177 -11.31 -26.35 -4.66
N LYS A 178 -11.11 -27.65 -4.44
CA LYS A 178 -12.13 -28.51 -3.82
C LYS A 178 -12.42 -27.95 -2.43
N ILE A 179 -13.30 -26.96 -2.36
CA ILE A 179 -13.73 -26.38 -1.09
C ILE A 179 -14.52 -27.48 -0.38
N ASP A 180 -14.21 -27.68 0.89
CA ASP A 180 -14.93 -28.55 1.80
C ASP A 180 -16.44 -28.26 1.62
N PRO A 181 -17.26 -29.29 1.25
CA PRO A 181 -18.69 -29.12 1.09
C PRO A 181 -19.41 -28.67 2.36
N ASN A 182 -18.72 -28.67 3.52
CA ASN A 182 -19.22 -28.11 4.77
C ASN A 182 -18.92 -26.61 4.96
N SER A 183 -18.17 -25.96 4.07
CA SER A 183 -18.05 -24.52 4.08
C SER A 183 -19.32 -23.91 3.51
N GLU A 184 -20.11 -23.23 4.35
CA GLU A 184 -21.29 -22.51 3.88
C GLU A 184 -20.86 -21.27 3.07
N VAL A 185 -20.92 -21.41 1.77
CA VAL A 185 -20.83 -20.27 0.85
C VAL A 185 -22.22 -19.66 0.77
N MET A 186 -22.38 -18.46 1.30
CA MET A 186 -23.66 -17.74 1.27
C MET A 186 -23.69 -16.75 0.11
N LYS A 187 -24.86 -16.56 -0.46
CA LYS A 187 -25.15 -15.49 -1.43
C LYS A 187 -26.05 -14.46 -0.76
N ASP A 188 -25.70 -13.19 -0.90
CA ASP A 188 -26.63 -12.12 -0.54
C ASP A 188 -27.72 -11.95 -1.62
N SER A 189 -28.70 -11.07 -1.34
CA SER A 189 -29.79 -10.75 -2.26
C SER A 189 -29.32 -10.17 -3.62
N ASN A 190 -28.07 -9.74 -3.71
CA ASN A 190 -27.44 -9.18 -4.90
C ASN A 190 -26.57 -10.20 -5.65
N GLY A 191 -26.53 -11.46 -5.17
CA GLY A 191 -25.73 -12.53 -5.77
C GLY A 191 -24.25 -12.52 -5.39
N ASN A 192 -23.82 -11.68 -4.45
CA ASN A 192 -22.44 -11.70 -3.95
C ASN A 192 -22.22 -12.95 -3.09
N ILE A 193 -21.07 -13.58 -3.30
CA ILE A 193 -20.69 -14.80 -2.60
C ILE A 193 -19.81 -14.43 -1.41
N PHE A 194 -20.15 -14.91 -0.22
CA PHE A 194 -19.31 -14.79 0.97
C PHE A 194 -19.29 -16.09 1.78
N VAL A 195 -18.20 -16.32 2.49
CA VAL A 195 -18.03 -17.50 3.35
C VAL A 195 -18.41 -17.13 4.77
N SER A 196 -19.46 -17.75 5.32
CA SER A 196 -20.00 -17.38 6.62
C SER A 196 -19.58 -18.27 7.78
N LYS A 197 -19.21 -19.53 7.54
CA LYS A 197 -18.77 -20.44 8.59
C LYS A 197 -17.26 -20.59 8.65
N GLY A 198 -16.73 -20.62 9.86
CA GLY A 198 -15.31 -20.85 10.10
C GLY A 198 -14.42 -19.62 9.94
N ARG A 199 -14.98 -18.41 9.75
CA ARG A 199 -14.19 -17.19 9.74
C ARG A 199 -13.63 -16.94 11.12
N LEU A 200 -12.32 -17.13 11.26
CA LEU A 200 -11.62 -16.75 12.48
C LEU A 200 -11.77 -15.24 12.72
N PRO A 201 -11.81 -14.79 13.98
CA PRO A 201 -11.76 -13.39 14.31
C PRO A 201 -10.57 -12.72 13.61
N CYS A 202 -10.73 -11.46 13.20
CA CYS A 202 -9.63 -10.71 12.63
C CYS A 202 -8.52 -10.56 13.67
N GLU A 203 -7.32 -11.03 13.36
CA GLU A 203 -6.16 -10.95 14.27
C GLU A 203 -5.57 -9.55 14.37
N GLN A 204 -5.91 -8.64 13.45
CA GLN A 204 -5.31 -7.31 13.36
C GLN A 204 -5.43 -6.50 14.67
N PRO A 205 -6.59 -6.47 15.37
CA PRO A 205 -6.72 -5.75 16.64
C PRO A 205 -5.77 -6.26 17.75
N TYR A 206 -5.37 -7.52 17.68
CA TYR A 206 -4.45 -8.13 18.65
C TYR A 206 -2.98 -7.95 18.26
N GLN A 207 -2.69 -7.72 17.00
CA GLN A 207 -1.32 -7.61 16.47
C GLN A 207 -0.89 -6.17 16.22
N ARG A 208 -1.82 -5.22 16.11
CA ARG A 208 -1.53 -3.85 15.69
C ARG A 208 -2.34 -2.84 16.50
N LEU A 209 -1.66 -1.79 16.89
CA LEU A 209 -2.28 -0.58 17.40
C LEU A 209 -2.25 0.49 16.29
N LEU A 210 -3.41 1.01 15.93
CA LEU A 210 -3.55 2.10 14.98
C LEU A 210 -3.76 3.41 15.73
N ILE A 211 -2.87 4.37 15.51
CA ILE A 211 -2.93 5.69 16.12
C ILE A 211 -3.17 6.72 15.02
N THR A 212 -4.21 7.51 15.17
CA THR A 212 -4.54 8.60 14.25
C THR A 212 -3.61 9.80 14.48
N TYR A 213 -3.61 10.75 13.54
CA TYR A 213 -2.79 11.96 13.62
C TYR A 213 -3.09 12.84 14.84
N ASP A 214 -4.30 12.74 15.40
CA ASP A 214 -4.76 13.44 16.59
C ASP A 214 -4.63 12.61 17.88
N GLY A 215 -3.92 11.48 17.81
CA GLY A 215 -3.59 10.64 18.95
C GLY A 215 -4.68 9.66 19.41
N ARG A 216 -5.81 9.61 18.71
CA ARG A 216 -6.85 8.61 19.01
C ARG A 216 -6.43 7.22 18.53
N VAL A 217 -6.89 6.20 19.26
CA VAL A 217 -6.67 4.80 18.89
C VAL A 217 -7.85 4.30 18.09
N SER A 218 -7.57 3.67 16.97
CA SER A 218 -8.55 2.95 16.16
C SER A 218 -8.39 1.46 16.34
N MET A 219 -9.49 0.75 16.53
CA MET A 219 -9.48 -0.71 16.73
C MET A 219 -9.36 -1.47 15.40
N CYS A 220 -9.74 -0.87 14.29
CA CYS A 220 -9.84 -1.54 13.01
C CYS A 220 -9.28 -0.67 11.88
N CYS A 221 -8.62 -1.31 10.90
CA CYS A 221 -8.16 -0.61 9.69
C CYS A 221 -9.33 -0.11 8.80
N TYR A 222 -10.55 -0.55 9.08
CA TYR A 222 -11.79 -0.09 8.45
C TYR A 222 -12.52 0.97 9.27
N ASP A 223 -12.03 1.31 10.44
CA ASP A 223 -12.59 2.35 11.30
C ASP A 223 -12.35 3.74 10.68
N TRP A 224 -13.45 4.51 10.49
CA TRP A 224 -13.43 5.81 9.79
C TRP A 224 -13.88 6.92 10.71
#